data_fa4d0975fea2adba913e498f38bfd530
#
_entry.id   fa4d0975fea2adba913e498f38bfd530
#
_cell.length_a   1.000
_cell.length_b   1.000
_cell.length_c   1.000
_cell.angle_alpha   90.00
_cell.angle_beta   90.00
_cell.angle_gamma   90.00
#
_symmetry.space_group_name_H-M   'P 1'
#
loop_
_entity.id
_entity.type
_entity.pdbx_description
1 polymer ?
#
loop_
_entity_poly.entity_id
_entity_poly.type
_entity_poly.pdbx_seq_one_letter_code
_entity_poly.pdbx_strand_id
1 'polypeptide(L)'
;VTEAFPLNTDNKDNMVIPMNLREKYRPTTVTDIVGHSDFIKSASSWNIDTCPSNILLVGPPGVGKTSAAYALASDLQGEFFDPSNFTITNASDDRGIDYIRELKSISKQKGLGVSRRVICLDEADSFTTPAQKALRQVMEESHKSTIFILTANDIGPIHNAIRDRCLTFHFKPIDAQETSRLQSIIDVESMPSAWKDQLPNLIKFTNGSYRQAIDILEGLPKDDSALMEHLRRDTAYLNKAALNLMGNDFPMLTAFLTQALESGQSRFGVLKGLRYRAKPLMESESDWHNFMLTYGEFVMLATQWPDDDVSFVEYFVAKLKKNMEEKI
;
A
#
# COMPACT_ATOMS: atom_id res chain seq x y z
N VAL A 1 -2.59 -4.88 31.48
CA VAL A 1 -4.06 -4.99 31.59
C VAL A 1 -4.61 -4.24 30.41
N THR A 2 -5.02 -4.99 29.40
CA THR A 2 -5.53 -4.50 28.12
C THR A 2 -7.01 -4.19 28.28
N GLU A 3 -7.38 -2.92 28.38
CA GLU A 3 -8.77 -2.53 28.27
C GLU A 3 -9.12 -2.26 26.80
N ALA A 4 -10.18 -2.96 26.37
CA ALA A 4 -10.74 -2.88 25.04
C ALA A 4 -11.46 -1.55 24.79
N PHE A 5 -11.46 -1.10 23.54
CA PHE A 5 -12.21 0.06 23.06
C PHE A 5 -13.69 -0.01 23.44
N PRO A 6 -14.35 1.12 23.83
CA PRO A 6 -15.77 1.11 24.14
C PRO A 6 -16.61 0.84 22.90
N LEU A 7 -17.41 -0.21 22.98
CA LEU A 7 -18.44 -0.54 22.01
C LEU A 7 -19.58 0.47 22.11
N ASN A 8 -20.04 0.96 20.98
CA ASN A 8 -21.27 1.75 20.86
C ASN A 8 -22.48 0.84 21.25
N THR A 9 -23.12 1.11 22.38
CA THR A 9 -24.10 0.23 23.04
C THR A 9 -25.56 0.53 22.69
N ASP A 10 -25.87 1.05 21.50
CA ASP A 10 -27.24 1.29 21.07
C ASP A 10 -27.62 0.52 19.80
N ASN A 11 -27.60 -0.82 19.88
CA ASN A 11 -28.48 -1.64 19.03
C ASN A 11 -28.65 -3.06 19.64
N LYS A 12 -29.90 -3.48 19.84
CA LYS A 12 -30.31 -4.71 20.54
C LYS A 12 -30.23 -6.00 19.73
N ASP A 13 -29.34 -6.06 18.75
CA ASP A 13 -28.95 -7.31 18.09
C ASP A 13 -27.43 -7.37 18.06
N ASN A 14 -26.84 -7.91 19.15
CA ASN A 14 -25.39 -8.12 19.29
C ASN A 14 -24.88 -9.17 18.29
N MET A 15 -24.85 -8.84 17.02
CA MET A 15 -23.96 -9.48 16.07
C MET A 15 -22.59 -8.82 16.26
N VAL A 16 -21.73 -9.43 17.06
CA VAL A 16 -20.31 -9.05 17.16
C VAL A 16 -19.71 -9.31 15.77
N ILE A 17 -19.62 -8.28 14.94
CA ILE A 17 -18.89 -8.36 13.69
C ILE A 17 -17.43 -8.59 14.08
N PRO A 18 -16.82 -9.73 13.72
CA PRO A 18 -15.43 -9.99 14.06
C PRO A 18 -14.57 -8.87 13.48
N MET A 19 -13.72 -8.26 14.34
CA MET A 19 -12.81 -7.21 13.90
C MET A 19 -11.87 -7.81 12.85
N ASN A 20 -11.79 -7.16 11.69
CA ASN A 20 -10.89 -7.52 10.60
C ASN A 20 -9.44 -7.56 11.10
N LEU A 21 -8.65 -8.57 10.69
CA LEU A 21 -7.26 -8.75 11.13
C LEU A 21 -6.38 -7.53 10.87
N ARG A 22 -6.64 -6.75 9.82
CA ARG A 22 -5.92 -5.51 9.54
C ARG A 22 -6.05 -4.51 10.68
N GLU A 23 -7.23 -4.40 11.28
CA GLU A 23 -7.50 -3.47 12.38
C GLU A 23 -7.03 -4.03 13.71
N LYS A 24 -7.28 -5.32 13.95
CA LYS A 24 -6.84 -6.03 15.14
C LYS A 24 -5.32 -5.98 15.32
N TYR A 25 -4.58 -6.09 14.22
CA TYR A 25 -3.11 -6.09 14.21
C TYR A 25 -2.50 -4.80 13.66
N ARG A 26 -3.25 -3.70 13.69
CA ARG A 26 -2.68 -2.39 13.33
C ARG A 26 -1.58 -2.01 14.35
N PRO A 27 -0.37 -1.61 13.92
CA PRO A 27 0.65 -1.08 14.82
C PRO A 27 0.09 0.05 15.69
N THR A 28 0.30 -0.05 17.00
CA THR A 28 -0.10 0.98 17.96
C THR A 28 1.09 1.81 18.45
N THR A 29 2.31 1.30 18.28
CA THR A 29 3.55 2.01 18.59
C THR A 29 4.47 2.04 17.35
N VAL A 30 5.39 3.00 17.31
CA VAL A 30 6.37 3.11 16.21
C VAL A 30 7.25 1.85 16.13
N THR A 31 7.53 1.22 17.25
CA THR A 31 8.35 0.00 17.31
C THR A 31 7.64 -1.26 16.78
N ASP A 32 6.32 -1.21 16.64
CA ASP A 32 5.52 -2.31 16.05
C ASP A 32 5.56 -2.30 14.52
N ILE A 33 6.09 -1.24 13.91
CA ILE A 33 6.15 -1.10 12.47
C ILE A 33 7.20 -2.05 11.90
N VAL A 34 6.85 -2.75 10.83
CA VAL A 34 7.77 -3.66 10.14
C VAL A 34 8.43 -2.93 8.97
N GLY A 35 9.73 -3.16 8.79
CA GLY A 35 10.52 -2.44 7.80
C GLY A 35 10.75 -0.97 8.18
N HIS A 36 11.08 -0.15 7.19
CA HIS A 36 11.17 1.31 7.33
C HIS A 36 12.08 1.78 8.48
N SER A 37 13.25 1.15 8.65
CA SER A 37 14.18 1.38 9.76
C SER A 37 14.55 2.85 9.96
N ASP A 38 14.68 3.63 8.87
CA ASP A 38 15.02 5.06 8.93
C ASP A 38 13.90 5.87 9.59
N PHE A 39 12.64 5.55 9.27
CA PHE A 39 11.48 6.17 9.91
C PHE A 39 11.41 5.78 11.38
N ILE A 40 11.48 4.49 11.69
CA ILE A 40 11.40 3.97 13.06
C ILE A 40 12.49 4.61 13.93
N LYS A 41 13.75 4.62 13.46
CA LYS A 41 14.88 5.21 14.18
C LYS A 41 14.68 6.69 14.48
N SER A 42 14.18 7.45 13.51
CA SER A 42 13.91 8.87 13.68
C SER A 42 12.73 9.09 14.63
N ALA A 43 11.60 8.41 14.36
CA ALA A 43 10.35 8.59 15.09
C ALA A 43 10.47 8.19 16.57
N SER A 44 11.21 7.12 16.88
CA SER A 44 11.46 6.67 18.26
C SER A 44 12.27 7.67 19.11
N SER A 45 12.91 8.66 18.48
CA SER A 45 13.64 9.73 19.18
C SER A 45 12.78 10.96 19.49
N TRP A 46 11.56 11.04 18.93
CA TRP A 46 10.69 12.21 19.07
C TRP A 46 9.73 12.07 20.25
N ASN A 47 9.42 13.21 20.83
CA ASN A 47 8.26 13.41 21.70
C ASN A 47 7.37 14.50 21.09
N ILE A 48 6.26 14.82 21.73
CA ILE A 48 5.27 15.79 21.23
C ILE A 48 5.87 17.17 20.94
N ASP A 49 6.90 17.58 21.68
CA ASP A 49 7.55 18.92 21.55
C ASP A 49 8.69 18.90 20.54
N THR A 50 9.43 17.77 20.41
CA THR A 50 10.60 17.64 19.51
C THR A 50 10.24 17.12 18.12
N CYS A 51 9.05 16.56 17.97
CA CYS A 51 8.58 16.04 16.68
C CYS A 51 8.50 17.16 15.62
N PRO A 52 9.00 16.93 14.38
CA PRO A 52 8.82 17.87 13.28
C PRO A 52 7.34 18.22 13.08
N SER A 53 7.07 19.48 12.74
CA SER A 53 5.68 19.95 12.56
C SER A 53 5.01 19.37 11.34
N ASN A 54 5.77 18.96 10.33
CA ASN A 54 5.22 18.41 9.09
C ASN A 54 6.05 17.22 8.65
N ILE A 55 5.38 16.08 8.47
CA ILE A 55 5.97 14.81 8.06
C ILE A 55 5.22 14.34 6.82
N LEU A 56 5.94 13.83 5.82
CA LEU A 56 5.38 13.27 4.60
C LEU A 56 5.86 11.82 4.43
N LEU A 57 4.92 10.87 4.43
CA LEU A 57 5.17 9.45 4.21
C LEU A 57 4.78 9.09 2.77
N VAL A 58 5.75 8.76 1.93
CA VAL A 58 5.53 8.46 0.50
C VAL A 58 5.87 7.01 0.20
N GLY A 59 5.03 6.34 -0.58
CA GLY A 59 5.31 4.98 -1.03
C GLY A 59 4.07 4.26 -1.56
N PRO A 60 4.23 3.06 -2.14
CA PRO A 60 3.11 2.34 -2.73
C PRO A 60 2.01 2.00 -1.73
N PRO A 61 0.79 1.69 -2.21
CA PRO A 61 -0.31 1.29 -1.32
C PRO A 61 0.01 0.00 -0.56
N GLY A 62 -0.52 -0.12 0.67
CA GLY A 62 -0.41 -1.33 1.47
C GLY A 62 0.91 -1.55 2.22
N VAL A 63 1.88 -0.63 2.15
CA VAL A 63 3.18 -0.73 2.85
C VAL A 63 3.17 -0.18 4.29
N GLY A 64 2.02 0.29 4.80
CA GLY A 64 1.89 0.68 6.21
C GLY A 64 1.99 2.17 6.51
N LYS A 65 1.94 3.09 5.51
CA LYS A 65 2.04 4.55 5.74
C LYS A 65 1.01 5.08 6.76
N THR A 66 -0.27 4.80 6.54
CA THR A 66 -1.36 5.22 7.43
C THR A 66 -1.24 4.60 8.81
N SER A 67 -0.81 3.32 8.89
CA SER A 67 -0.54 2.65 10.15
C SER A 67 0.64 3.28 10.91
N ALA A 68 1.68 3.71 10.19
CA ALA A 68 2.82 4.41 10.77
C ALA A 68 2.42 5.81 11.29
N ALA A 69 1.55 6.54 10.57
CA ALA A 69 1.00 7.79 11.03
C ALA A 69 0.19 7.63 12.33
N TYR A 70 -0.62 6.57 12.40
CA TYR A 70 -1.39 6.22 13.60
C TYR A 70 -0.49 5.88 14.78
N ALA A 71 0.49 4.99 14.59
CA ALA A 71 1.43 4.58 15.62
C ALA A 71 2.25 5.77 16.16
N LEU A 72 2.71 6.66 15.26
CA LEU A 72 3.42 7.87 15.67
C LEU A 72 2.51 8.81 16.48
N ALA A 73 1.26 9.01 16.06
CA ALA A 73 0.32 9.85 16.81
C ALA A 73 0.03 9.27 18.21
N SER A 74 -0.12 7.95 18.31
CA SER A 74 -0.29 7.24 19.58
C SER A 74 0.91 7.43 20.50
N ASP A 75 2.13 7.21 20.01
CA ASP A 75 3.35 7.40 20.81
C ASP A 75 3.56 8.85 21.26
N LEU A 76 3.26 9.83 20.39
CA LEU A 76 3.42 11.25 20.71
C LEU A 76 2.41 11.74 21.75
N GLN A 77 1.19 11.23 21.73
CA GLN A 77 0.10 11.67 22.61
C GLN A 77 -0.04 10.81 23.87
N GLY A 78 0.49 9.57 23.86
CA GLY A 78 0.48 8.67 25.01
C GLY A 78 -0.94 8.46 25.57
N GLU A 79 -1.13 8.69 26.86
CA GLU A 79 -2.42 8.54 27.56
C GLU A 79 -3.54 9.49 27.04
N PHE A 80 -3.16 10.56 26.35
CA PHE A 80 -4.09 11.52 25.76
C PHE A 80 -4.46 11.17 24.32
N PHE A 81 -3.96 10.05 23.81
CA PHE A 81 -4.32 9.60 22.48
C PHE A 81 -5.78 9.13 22.45
N ASP A 82 -6.59 9.84 21.70
CA ASP A 82 -7.95 9.48 21.40
C ASP A 82 -8.08 9.23 19.90
N PRO A 83 -8.36 7.98 19.47
CA PRO A 83 -8.57 7.66 18.07
C PRO A 83 -9.65 8.51 17.38
N SER A 84 -10.65 8.99 18.14
CA SER A 84 -11.70 9.88 17.62
C SER A 84 -11.19 11.29 17.30
N ASN A 85 -10.12 11.72 17.99
CA ASN A 85 -9.44 13.00 17.77
C ASN A 85 -8.27 12.90 16.78
N PHE A 86 -7.85 11.69 16.42
CA PHE A 86 -6.94 11.43 15.34
C PHE A 86 -7.72 11.52 14.03
N THR A 87 -7.80 12.71 13.49
CA THR A 87 -8.51 12.96 12.23
C THR A 87 -7.72 12.34 11.09
N ILE A 88 -8.08 11.13 10.68
CA ILE A 88 -7.68 10.60 9.38
C ILE A 88 -8.70 11.14 8.39
N THR A 89 -8.33 12.16 7.66
CA THR A 89 -9.12 12.59 6.52
C THR A 89 -8.53 11.96 5.28
N ASN A 90 -9.34 11.17 4.62
CA ASN A 90 -9.02 10.72 3.29
C ASN A 90 -9.20 11.91 2.34
N ALA A 91 -8.08 12.44 1.84
CA ALA A 91 -8.10 13.55 0.88
C ALA A 91 -8.85 13.21 -0.42
N SER A 92 -9.14 11.93 -0.68
CA SER A 92 -9.97 11.51 -1.81
C SER A 92 -11.44 11.86 -1.67
N ASP A 93 -11.95 11.92 -0.43
CA ASP A 93 -13.36 12.20 -0.15
C ASP A 93 -13.62 13.71 -0.08
N ASP A 94 -12.68 14.47 0.54
CA ASP A 94 -12.78 15.92 0.76
C ASP A 94 -11.66 16.70 0.03
N ARG A 95 -11.59 16.54 -1.29
CA ARG A 95 -10.54 17.18 -2.15
C ARG A 95 -10.59 18.70 -2.19
N GLY A 96 -11.58 19.29 -1.58
CA GLY A 96 -11.95 20.68 -1.73
C GLY A 96 -11.19 21.66 -0.82
N ILE A 97 -11.17 22.91 -1.26
CA ILE A 97 -10.61 24.03 -0.50
C ILE A 97 -11.40 24.31 0.80
N ASP A 98 -12.69 23.97 0.83
CA ASP A 98 -13.55 24.25 1.99
C ASP A 98 -13.20 23.37 3.18
N TYR A 99 -12.85 22.11 2.95
CA TYR A 99 -12.30 21.24 3.97
C TYR A 99 -11.00 21.81 4.59
N ILE A 100 -10.09 22.32 3.76
CA ILE A 100 -8.84 22.93 4.27
C ILE A 100 -9.11 24.20 5.08
N ARG A 101 -10.19 24.93 4.77
CA ARG A 101 -10.62 26.09 5.58
C ARG A 101 -11.11 25.66 6.96
N GLU A 102 -11.87 24.59 7.04
CA GLU A 102 -12.30 23.99 8.30
C GLU A 102 -11.09 23.50 9.11
N LEU A 103 -10.17 22.78 8.46
CA LEU A 103 -8.92 22.30 9.03
C LEU A 103 -8.10 23.47 9.65
N LYS A 104 -8.13 24.66 9.04
CA LYS A 104 -7.48 25.86 9.58
C LYS A 104 -8.01 26.26 10.96
N SER A 105 -9.30 26.11 11.20
CA SER A 105 -9.91 26.37 12.50
C SER A 105 -9.47 25.33 13.54
N ILE A 106 -9.52 24.05 13.15
CA ILE A 106 -9.16 22.91 14.01
C ILE A 106 -7.68 22.94 14.38
N SER A 107 -6.80 23.26 13.43
CA SER A 107 -5.34 23.23 13.60
C SER A 107 -4.80 24.32 14.57
N LYS A 108 -5.57 25.39 14.81
CA LYS A 108 -5.22 26.44 15.76
C LYS A 108 -5.60 26.11 17.21
N GLN A 109 -6.47 25.10 17.39
CA GLN A 109 -6.87 24.67 18.72
C GLN A 109 -5.84 23.71 19.30
N LYS A 110 -5.43 23.93 20.54
CA LYS A 110 -4.57 22.97 21.26
C LYS A 110 -5.34 21.67 21.50
N GLY A 111 -4.64 20.55 21.45
CA GLY A 111 -5.20 19.26 21.86
C GLY A 111 -5.56 19.29 23.36
N LEU A 112 -6.57 18.51 23.76
CA LEU A 112 -6.90 18.31 25.17
C LEU A 112 -5.73 17.55 25.85
N GLY A 113 -5.10 18.16 26.86
CA GLY A 113 -4.05 17.53 27.65
C GLY A 113 -2.67 17.44 26.99
N VAL A 114 -2.49 17.87 25.72
CA VAL A 114 -1.23 17.86 25.00
C VAL A 114 -0.83 19.23 24.48
N SER A 115 0.48 19.46 24.34
CA SER A 115 1.02 20.76 23.85
C SER A 115 0.70 20.99 22.35
N ARG A 116 0.61 19.91 21.55
CA ARG A 116 0.37 19.96 20.10
C ARG A 116 -0.64 18.88 19.70
N ARG A 117 -1.49 19.22 18.72
CA ARG A 117 -2.41 18.28 18.09
C ARG A 117 -1.73 17.49 16.98
N VAL A 118 -2.10 16.26 16.75
CA VAL A 118 -1.66 15.49 15.58
C VAL A 118 -2.80 15.34 14.59
N ILE A 119 -2.58 15.73 13.34
CA ILE A 119 -3.54 15.63 12.25
C ILE A 119 -2.91 14.81 11.12
N CYS A 120 -3.56 13.71 10.72
CA CYS A 120 -3.15 12.90 9.59
C CYS A 120 -4.03 13.22 8.36
N LEU A 121 -3.38 13.53 7.26
CA LEU A 121 -4.00 13.72 5.95
C LEU A 121 -3.58 12.55 5.06
N ASP A 122 -4.48 11.57 4.95
CA ASP A 122 -4.24 10.37 4.14
C ASP A 122 -4.49 10.67 2.65
N GLU A 123 -3.71 10.07 1.76
CA GLU A 123 -3.76 10.28 0.31
C GLU A 123 -3.68 11.76 -0.12
N ALA A 124 -2.78 12.52 0.49
CA ALA A 124 -2.61 13.95 0.21
C ALA A 124 -2.26 14.27 -1.26
N ASP A 125 -1.78 13.30 -2.02
CA ASP A 125 -1.58 13.36 -3.46
C ASP A 125 -2.89 13.49 -4.26
N SER A 126 -4.05 13.22 -3.65
CA SER A 126 -5.38 13.41 -4.26
C SER A 126 -5.96 14.81 -4.11
N PHE A 127 -5.39 15.69 -3.26
CA PHE A 127 -5.85 17.06 -3.13
C PHE A 127 -5.73 17.86 -4.41
N THR A 128 -6.74 18.68 -4.70
CA THR A 128 -6.67 19.64 -5.81
C THR A 128 -5.58 20.69 -5.58
N THR A 129 -5.04 21.26 -6.66
CA THR A 129 -4.00 22.31 -6.55
C THR A 129 -4.42 23.51 -5.68
N PRO A 130 -5.68 24.02 -5.73
CA PRO A 130 -6.13 25.06 -4.80
C PRO A 130 -6.13 24.62 -3.34
N ALA A 131 -6.55 23.36 -3.06
CA ALA A 131 -6.54 22.81 -1.72
C ALA A 131 -5.10 22.68 -1.17
N GLN A 132 -4.16 22.21 -1.98
CA GLN A 132 -2.75 22.14 -1.60
C GLN A 132 -2.14 23.51 -1.28
N LYS A 133 -2.49 24.56 -2.05
CA LYS A 133 -2.05 25.94 -1.76
C LYS A 133 -2.61 26.45 -0.42
N ALA A 134 -3.87 26.15 -0.13
CA ALA A 134 -4.49 26.50 1.14
C ALA A 134 -3.87 25.71 2.31
N LEU A 135 -3.63 24.39 2.13
CA LEU A 135 -2.98 23.52 3.12
C LEU A 135 -1.59 24.05 3.49
N ARG A 136 -0.79 24.48 2.51
CA ARG A 136 0.50 25.12 2.77
C ARG A 136 0.37 26.26 3.76
N GLN A 137 -0.60 27.16 3.58
CA GLN A 137 -0.83 28.28 4.50
C GLN A 137 -1.21 27.80 5.90
N VAL A 138 -2.06 26.79 6.01
CA VAL A 138 -2.45 26.21 7.30
C VAL A 138 -1.24 25.61 8.04
N MET A 139 -0.38 24.88 7.33
CA MET A 139 0.85 24.31 7.89
C MET A 139 1.82 25.38 8.41
N GLU A 140 1.95 26.49 7.69
CA GLU A 140 2.76 27.64 8.12
C GLU A 140 2.22 28.32 9.39
N GLU A 141 0.90 28.55 9.45
CA GLU A 141 0.27 29.24 10.57
C GLU A 141 0.15 28.38 11.84
N SER A 142 0.09 27.07 11.71
CA SER A 142 -0.23 26.14 12.81
C SER A 142 0.97 25.33 13.33
N HIS A 143 2.19 25.59 12.85
CA HIS A 143 3.39 24.80 13.17
C HIS A 143 3.72 24.67 14.67
N LYS A 144 3.25 25.59 15.51
CA LYS A 144 3.45 25.57 16.98
C LYS A 144 2.38 24.76 17.71
N SER A 145 1.20 24.59 17.14
CA SER A 145 0.04 23.95 17.76
C SER A 145 -0.30 22.59 17.20
N THR A 146 0.22 22.27 16.00
CA THR A 146 -0.17 21.07 15.27
C THR A 146 1.03 20.40 14.61
N ILE A 147 1.00 19.07 14.60
CA ILE A 147 1.86 18.19 13.81
C ILE A 147 1.01 17.65 12.68
N PHE A 148 1.42 17.89 11.43
CA PHE A 148 0.79 17.32 10.25
C PHE A 148 1.56 16.09 9.80
N ILE A 149 0.87 14.96 9.63
CA ILE A 149 1.40 13.77 9.02
C ILE A 149 0.63 13.54 7.72
N LEU A 150 1.30 13.72 6.59
CA LEU A 150 0.75 13.51 5.27
C LEU A 150 1.16 12.13 4.76
N THR A 151 0.25 11.40 4.14
CA THR A 151 0.62 10.21 3.37
C THR A 151 0.36 10.46 1.89
N ALA A 152 1.14 9.83 1.02
CA ALA A 152 0.97 9.91 -0.42
C ALA A 152 1.42 8.60 -1.08
N ASN A 153 0.75 8.20 -2.14
CA ASN A 153 1.20 7.06 -2.95
C ASN A 153 2.30 7.47 -3.92
N ASP A 154 2.22 8.69 -4.44
CA ASP A 154 3.22 9.29 -5.32
C ASP A 154 3.55 10.71 -4.82
N ILE A 155 4.83 11.06 -4.88
CA ILE A 155 5.32 12.40 -4.53
C ILE A 155 5.05 13.42 -5.66
N GLY A 156 4.90 12.97 -6.90
CA GLY A 156 4.74 13.82 -8.08
C GLY A 156 3.58 14.82 -7.99
N PRO A 157 2.36 14.40 -7.60
CA PRO A 157 1.22 15.29 -7.45
C PRO A 157 1.32 16.29 -6.29
N ILE A 158 2.20 16.03 -5.29
CA ILE A 158 2.37 16.94 -4.15
C ILE A 158 3.15 18.18 -4.57
N HIS A 159 2.56 19.36 -4.35
CA HIS A 159 3.17 20.64 -4.70
C HIS A 159 4.52 20.87 -3.97
N ASN A 160 5.53 21.35 -4.69
CA ASN A 160 6.88 21.57 -4.13
C ASN A 160 6.88 22.34 -2.82
N ALA A 161 6.04 23.38 -2.70
CA ALA A 161 5.97 24.19 -1.49
C ALA A 161 5.47 23.43 -0.24
N ILE A 162 4.79 22.29 -0.39
CA ILE A 162 4.46 21.37 0.71
C ILE A 162 5.64 20.46 0.98
N ARG A 163 6.23 19.87 -0.08
CA ARG A 163 7.40 18.98 0.04
C ARG A 163 8.56 19.62 0.78
N ASP A 164 8.88 20.89 0.43
CA ASP A 164 9.97 21.65 1.03
C ASP A 164 9.78 21.95 2.54
N ARG A 165 8.56 21.79 3.04
CA ARG A 165 8.19 21.99 4.44
C ARG A 165 8.06 20.73 5.25
N CYS A 166 8.13 19.56 4.60
CA CYS A 166 7.93 18.26 5.23
C CYS A 166 9.26 17.52 5.38
N LEU A 167 9.44 16.90 6.52
CA LEU A 167 10.42 15.82 6.64
C LEU A 167 9.84 14.60 5.93
N THR A 168 10.45 14.20 4.81
CA THR A 168 9.92 13.15 3.93
C THR A 168 10.59 11.81 4.21
N PHE A 169 9.77 10.75 4.36
CA PHE A 169 10.20 9.36 4.45
C PHE A 169 9.64 8.54 3.30
N HIS A 170 10.51 7.77 2.66
CA HIS A 170 10.12 6.88 1.56
C HIS A 170 9.85 5.46 2.08
N PHE A 171 8.59 5.07 2.09
CA PHE A 171 8.12 3.74 2.43
C PHE A 171 8.25 2.83 1.22
N LYS A 172 9.07 1.81 1.35
CA LYS A 172 9.33 0.82 0.28
C LYS A 172 8.43 -0.40 0.48
N PRO A 173 8.23 -1.22 -0.57
CA PRO A 173 7.69 -2.57 -0.39
C PRO A 173 8.46 -3.32 0.67
N ILE A 174 7.75 -4.02 1.55
CA ILE A 174 8.35 -4.79 2.66
C ILE A 174 9.20 -5.92 2.09
N ASP A 175 10.38 -6.12 2.68
CA ASP A 175 11.28 -7.20 2.27
C ASP A 175 10.69 -8.57 2.61
N ALA A 176 10.95 -9.55 1.73
CA ALA A 176 10.44 -10.91 1.90
C ALA A 176 10.94 -11.61 3.18
N GLN A 177 12.01 -11.14 3.78
CA GLN A 177 12.55 -11.66 5.04
C GLN A 177 11.86 -11.07 6.28
N GLU A 178 11.14 -9.97 6.14
CA GLU A 178 10.48 -9.30 7.26
C GLU A 178 9.12 -9.92 7.58
N THR A 179 9.13 -11.17 8.03
CA THR A 179 7.93 -11.98 8.28
C THR A 179 7.45 -12.02 9.73
N SER A 180 8.21 -11.45 10.67
CA SER A 180 8.00 -11.62 12.12
C SER A 180 6.57 -11.29 12.58
N ARG A 181 5.98 -10.20 12.07
CA ARG A 181 4.63 -9.82 12.44
C ARG A 181 3.56 -10.75 11.85
N LEU A 182 3.73 -11.22 10.61
CA LEU A 182 2.82 -12.21 10.02
C LEU A 182 2.93 -13.55 10.76
N GLN A 183 4.13 -13.95 11.20
CA GLN A 183 4.32 -15.14 12.05
C GLN A 183 3.54 -15.00 13.36
N SER A 184 3.62 -13.83 14.02
CA SER A 184 2.86 -13.57 15.24
C SER A 184 1.35 -13.64 15.01
N ILE A 185 0.85 -13.14 13.88
CA ILE A 185 -0.58 -13.24 13.52
C ILE A 185 -0.99 -14.70 13.35
N ILE A 186 -0.19 -15.52 12.64
CA ILE A 186 -0.44 -16.96 12.47
C ILE A 186 -0.55 -17.66 13.82
N ASP A 187 0.36 -17.35 14.75
CA ASP A 187 0.37 -17.96 16.10
C ASP A 187 -0.85 -17.57 16.91
N VAL A 188 -1.16 -16.28 16.99
CA VAL A 188 -2.27 -15.77 17.81
C VAL A 188 -3.63 -16.21 17.26
N GLU A 189 -3.78 -16.23 15.92
CA GLU A 189 -5.03 -16.64 15.26
C GLU A 189 -5.18 -18.16 15.10
N SER A 190 -4.23 -18.94 15.63
CA SER A 190 -4.21 -20.39 15.50
C SER A 190 -4.35 -20.86 14.05
N MET A 191 -3.65 -20.15 13.15
CA MET A 191 -3.57 -20.54 11.74
C MET A 191 -2.57 -21.69 11.56
N PRO A 192 -2.59 -22.42 10.42
CA PRO A 192 -1.69 -23.52 10.17
C PRO A 192 -0.20 -23.11 10.28
N SER A 193 0.59 -23.80 11.09
CA SER A 193 2.02 -23.51 11.28
C SER A 193 2.83 -23.66 9.97
N ALA A 194 2.38 -24.56 9.06
CA ALA A 194 2.98 -24.75 7.74
C ALA A 194 2.96 -23.46 6.88
N TRP A 195 2.09 -22.51 7.18
CA TRP A 195 2.04 -21.24 6.46
C TRP A 195 3.25 -20.34 6.74
N LYS A 196 3.91 -20.50 7.89
CA LYS A 196 5.09 -19.69 8.24
C LYS A 196 6.22 -19.85 7.23
N ASP A 197 6.43 -21.04 6.70
CA ASP A 197 7.46 -21.31 5.69
C ASP A 197 7.15 -20.66 4.35
N GLN A 198 5.87 -20.34 4.10
CA GLN A 198 5.40 -19.68 2.87
C GLN A 198 5.35 -18.14 2.97
N LEU A 199 5.55 -17.54 4.15
CA LEU A 199 5.47 -16.09 4.32
C LEU A 199 6.43 -15.29 3.43
N PRO A 200 7.69 -15.68 3.23
CA PRO A 200 8.56 -14.99 2.26
C PRO A 200 7.98 -14.99 0.84
N ASN A 201 7.34 -16.10 0.44
CA ASN A 201 6.70 -16.23 -0.86
C ASN A 201 5.42 -15.38 -0.94
N LEU A 202 4.64 -15.34 0.15
CA LEU A 202 3.45 -14.49 0.26
C LEU A 202 3.82 -13.00 0.14
N ILE A 203 4.87 -12.53 0.82
CA ILE A 203 5.32 -11.13 0.73
C ILE A 203 5.79 -10.80 -0.70
N LYS A 204 6.53 -11.71 -1.34
CA LYS A 204 6.91 -11.56 -2.76
C LYS A 204 5.69 -11.52 -3.67
N PHE A 205 4.72 -12.39 -3.44
CA PHE A 205 3.47 -12.49 -4.19
C PHE A 205 2.66 -11.17 -4.12
N THR A 206 2.55 -10.59 -2.92
CA THR A 206 1.86 -9.31 -2.68
C THR A 206 2.72 -8.08 -3.00
N ASN A 207 3.88 -8.26 -3.65
CA ASN A 207 4.84 -7.18 -3.95
C ASN A 207 5.22 -6.33 -2.72
N GLY A 208 5.33 -6.94 -1.56
CA GLY A 208 5.66 -6.27 -0.30
C GLY A 208 4.51 -5.49 0.33
N SER A 209 3.27 -5.75 -0.10
CA SER A 209 2.07 -5.18 0.52
C SER A 209 1.61 -6.02 1.71
N TYR A 210 1.84 -5.53 2.93
CA TYR A 210 1.37 -6.19 4.15
C TYR A 210 -0.16 -6.24 4.23
N ARG A 211 -0.84 -5.22 3.71
CA ARG A 211 -2.31 -5.21 3.64
C ARG A 211 -2.83 -6.42 2.90
N GLN A 212 -2.34 -6.65 1.67
CA GLN A 212 -2.76 -7.79 0.87
C GLN A 212 -2.33 -9.13 1.50
N ALA A 213 -1.15 -9.19 2.13
CA ALA A 213 -0.70 -10.40 2.80
C ALA A 213 -1.65 -10.80 3.95
N ILE A 214 -2.07 -9.85 4.78
CA ILE A 214 -3.01 -10.10 5.86
C ILE A 214 -4.38 -10.53 5.32
N ASP A 215 -4.88 -9.90 4.24
CA ASP A 215 -6.16 -10.27 3.61
C ASP A 215 -6.17 -11.69 3.10
N ILE A 216 -5.08 -12.12 2.48
CA ILE A 216 -4.95 -13.50 2.00
C ILE A 216 -4.96 -14.46 3.18
N LEU A 217 -4.20 -14.17 4.25
CA LEU A 217 -4.20 -15.02 5.45
C LEU A 217 -5.58 -15.10 6.12
N GLU A 218 -6.34 -13.99 6.13
CA GLU A 218 -7.69 -13.94 6.70
C GLU A 218 -8.71 -14.69 5.86
N GLY A 219 -8.62 -14.58 4.52
CA GLY A 219 -9.61 -15.14 3.59
C GLY A 219 -9.45 -16.61 3.27
N LEU A 220 -8.31 -17.24 3.59
CA LEU A 220 -8.06 -18.63 3.27
C LEU A 220 -8.65 -19.61 4.32
N PRO A 221 -9.11 -20.81 3.89
CA PRO A 221 -9.42 -21.89 4.82
C PRO A 221 -8.21 -22.23 5.68
N LYS A 222 -8.41 -22.50 6.98
CA LYS A 222 -7.32 -22.81 7.92
C LYS A 222 -6.85 -24.26 7.76
N ASP A 223 -6.30 -24.58 6.60
CA ASP A 223 -5.72 -25.88 6.25
C ASP A 223 -4.26 -25.70 5.79
N ASP A 224 -3.41 -26.67 6.06
CA ASP A 224 -1.95 -26.59 5.85
C ASP A 224 -1.59 -26.31 4.38
N SER A 225 -2.37 -26.81 3.42
CA SER A 225 -2.09 -26.66 1.99
C SER A 225 -2.62 -25.38 1.37
N ALA A 226 -3.62 -24.73 2.00
CA ALA A 226 -4.41 -23.67 1.38
C ALA A 226 -3.56 -22.47 0.90
N LEU A 227 -2.61 -22.00 1.72
CA LEU A 227 -1.74 -20.90 1.32
C LEU A 227 -0.83 -21.28 0.15
N MET A 228 -0.24 -22.47 0.20
CA MET A 228 0.63 -22.96 -0.89
C MET A 228 -0.16 -23.12 -2.20
N GLU A 229 -1.36 -23.63 -2.13
CA GLU A 229 -2.23 -23.78 -3.30
C GLU A 229 -2.63 -22.42 -3.87
N HIS A 230 -3.01 -21.46 -3.01
CA HIS A 230 -3.31 -20.09 -3.43
C HIS A 230 -2.12 -19.46 -4.18
N LEU A 231 -0.92 -19.50 -3.59
CA LEU A 231 0.30 -18.97 -4.22
C LEU A 231 0.67 -19.68 -5.53
N ARG A 232 0.35 -20.97 -5.65
CA ARG A 232 0.58 -21.74 -6.90
C ARG A 232 -0.42 -21.41 -7.98
N ARG A 233 -1.72 -21.29 -7.65
CA ARG A 233 -2.78 -21.00 -8.64
C ARG A 233 -2.50 -19.70 -9.37
N ASP A 234 -2.27 -18.61 -8.64
CA ASP A 234 -2.04 -17.31 -9.23
C ASP A 234 -0.73 -17.20 -10.03
N THR A 235 0.29 -18.01 -9.68
CA THR A 235 1.53 -18.04 -10.44
C THR A 235 1.51 -18.99 -11.62
N ALA A 236 0.62 -19.98 -11.61
CA ALA A 236 0.55 -20.99 -12.67
C ALA A 236 0.20 -20.38 -14.04
N TYR A 237 -0.71 -19.43 -14.09
CA TYR A 237 -1.10 -18.75 -15.33
C TYR A 237 0.07 -17.96 -15.94
N LEU A 238 0.79 -17.21 -15.13
CA LEU A 238 1.94 -16.43 -15.60
C LEU A 238 3.13 -17.30 -15.99
N ASN A 239 3.36 -18.43 -15.33
CA ASN A 239 4.36 -19.39 -15.73
C ASN A 239 4.00 -20.01 -17.09
N LYS A 240 2.74 -20.41 -17.29
CA LYS A 240 2.25 -20.91 -18.57
C LYS A 240 2.32 -19.82 -19.66
N ALA A 241 1.93 -18.60 -19.33
CA ALA A 241 2.06 -17.46 -20.24
C ALA A 241 3.51 -17.24 -20.70
N ALA A 242 4.48 -17.28 -19.79
CA ALA A 242 5.88 -17.13 -20.13
C ALA A 242 6.42 -18.27 -21.03
N LEU A 243 6.00 -19.51 -20.78
CA LEU A 243 6.36 -20.65 -21.64
C LEU A 243 5.75 -20.53 -23.04
N ASN A 244 4.47 -20.09 -23.14
CA ASN A 244 3.82 -19.90 -24.45
C ASN A 244 4.41 -18.71 -25.22
N LEU A 245 4.87 -17.69 -24.52
CA LEU A 245 5.64 -16.61 -25.15
C LEU A 245 6.91 -17.14 -25.84
N MET A 246 7.64 -18.04 -25.17
CA MET A 246 8.83 -18.68 -25.77
C MET A 246 8.52 -19.58 -26.93
N GLY A 247 7.38 -20.29 -26.89
CA GLY A 247 6.90 -21.13 -27.97
C GLY A 247 6.22 -20.38 -29.11
N ASN A 248 6.15 -19.03 -29.06
CA ASN A 248 5.39 -18.20 -30.00
C ASN A 248 3.92 -18.58 -30.13
N ASP A 249 3.35 -19.19 -29.09
CA ASP A 249 1.91 -19.52 -29.04
C ASP A 249 1.12 -18.33 -28.46
N PHE A 250 0.93 -17.30 -29.28
CA PHE A 250 0.27 -16.06 -28.90
C PHE A 250 -1.21 -16.23 -28.50
N PRO A 251 -2.01 -17.11 -29.12
CA PRO A 251 -3.37 -17.40 -28.65
C PRO A 251 -3.40 -17.94 -27.22
N MET A 252 -2.53 -18.89 -26.88
CA MET A 252 -2.44 -19.43 -25.53
C MET A 252 -1.84 -18.41 -24.54
N LEU A 253 -0.89 -17.59 -24.98
CA LEU A 253 -0.39 -16.46 -24.18
C LEU A 253 -1.54 -15.52 -23.81
N THR A 254 -2.37 -15.11 -24.76
CA THR A 254 -3.56 -14.29 -24.52
C THR A 254 -4.47 -14.92 -23.48
N ALA A 255 -4.83 -16.20 -23.66
CA ALA A 255 -5.72 -16.92 -22.75
C ALA A 255 -5.18 -16.93 -21.31
N PHE A 256 -3.89 -17.20 -21.10
CA PHE A 256 -3.32 -17.25 -19.76
C PHE A 256 -3.14 -15.86 -19.12
N LEU A 257 -2.89 -14.81 -19.88
CA LEU A 257 -2.83 -13.44 -19.37
C LEU A 257 -4.24 -12.93 -18.98
N THR A 258 -5.24 -13.20 -19.80
CA THR A 258 -6.64 -12.89 -19.47
C THR A 258 -7.07 -13.62 -18.19
N GLN A 259 -6.75 -14.90 -18.07
CA GLN A 259 -7.06 -15.71 -16.88
C GLN A 259 -6.37 -15.18 -15.62
N ALA A 260 -5.16 -14.64 -15.75
CA ALA A 260 -4.47 -13.99 -14.63
C ALA A 260 -5.18 -12.70 -14.17
N LEU A 261 -5.73 -11.90 -15.09
CA LEU A 261 -6.54 -10.73 -14.76
C LEU A 261 -7.88 -11.10 -14.14
N GLU A 262 -8.58 -12.09 -14.69
CA GLU A 262 -9.83 -12.63 -14.14
C GLU A 262 -9.67 -13.22 -12.73
N SER A 263 -8.46 -13.67 -12.38
CA SER A 263 -8.12 -14.10 -11.01
C SER A 263 -7.93 -12.96 -10.02
N GLY A 264 -8.09 -11.71 -10.47
CA GLY A 264 -7.99 -10.49 -9.64
C GLY A 264 -6.59 -9.84 -9.62
N GLN A 265 -5.64 -10.29 -10.45
CA GLN A 265 -4.37 -9.61 -10.58
C GLN A 265 -4.52 -8.27 -11.32
N SER A 266 -3.80 -7.24 -10.89
CA SER A 266 -3.78 -5.97 -11.63
C SER A 266 -3.00 -6.12 -12.94
N ARG A 267 -3.36 -5.33 -13.97
CA ARG A 267 -2.63 -5.26 -15.26
C ARG A 267 -1.12 -5.09 -15.07
N PHE A 268 -0.75 -4.17 -14.20
CA PHE A 268 0.67 -3.97 -13.85
C PHE A 268 1.29 -5.21 -13.19
N GLY A 269 0.57 -5.89 -12.30
CA GLY A 269 1.00 -7.13 -11.66
C GLY A 269 1.23 -8.24 -12.67
N VAL A 270 0.32 -8.41 -13.64
CA VAL A 270 0.41 -9.38 -14.73
C VAL A 270 1.62 -9.10 -15.62
N LEU A 271 1.80 -7.86 -16.07
CA LEU A 271 2.95 -7.47 -16.90
C LEU A 271 4.28 -7.69 -16.16
N LYS A 272 4.38 -7.23 -14.92
CA LYS A 272 5.57 -7.41 -14.07
C LYS A 272 5.87 -8.88 -13.81
N GLY A 273 4.83 -9.67 -13.55
CA GLY A 273 4.94 -11.11 -13.34
C GLY A 273 5.40 -11.85 -14.60
N LEU A 274 4.87 -11.50 -15.75
CA LEU A 274 5.31 -12.05 -17.05
C LEU A 274 6.78 -11.71 -17.33
N ARG A 275 7.19 -10.45 -17.16
CA ARG A 275 8.57 -10.01 -17.33
C ARG A 275 9.54 -10.82 -16.47
N TYR A 276 9.23 -10.98 -15.19
CA TYR A 276 10.08 -11.71 -14.24
C TYR A 276 10.28 -13.17 -14.66
N ARG A 277 9.24 -13.80 -15.20
CA ARG A 277 9.26 -15.22 -15.61
C ARG A 277 9.82 -15.43 -17.01
N ALA A 278 9.60 -14.48 -17.90
CA ALA A 278 10.12 -14.56 -19.27
C ALA A 278 11.63 -14.37 -19.32
N LYS A 279 12.20 -13.48 -18.49
CA LYS A 279 13.63 -13.14 -18.50
C LYS A 279 14.58 -14.36 -18.48
N PRO A 280 14.44 -15.34 -17.54
CA PRO A 280 15.34 -16.50 -17.51
C PRO A 280 15.12 -17.50 -18.64
N LEU A 281 14.01 -17.38 -19.38
CA LEU A 281 13.66 -18.28 -20.49
C LEU A 281 14.10 -17.74 -21.84
N MET A 282 14.38 -16.42 -21.94
CA MET A 282 14.83 -15.79 -23.18
C MET A 282 16.34 -15.96 -23.35
N GLU A 283 16.71 -16.73 -24.37
CA GLU A 283 18.13 -17.01 -24.72
C GLU A 283 18.72 -15.90 -25.58
N SER A 284 17.88 -15.21 -26.38
CA SER A 284 18.30 -14.13 -27.28
C SER A 284 18.18 -12.76 -26.63
N GLU A 285 19.26 -11.97 -26.66
CA GLU A 285 19.24 -10.57 -26.23
C GLU A 285 18.32 -9.72 -27.11
N SER A 286 18.18 -10.03 -28.38
CA SER A 286 17.26 -9.36 -29.31
C SER A 286 15.79 -9.59 -28.90
N ASP A 287 15.41 -10.83 -28.61
CA ASP A 287 14.02 -11.14 -28.17
C ASP A 287 13.71 -10.47 -26.84
N TRP A 288 14.68 -10.45 -25.91
CA TRP A 288 14.54 -9.72 -24.66
C TRP A 288 14.37 -8.22 -24.89
N HIS A 289 15.15 -7.63 -25.79
CA HIS A 289 15.04 -6.21 -26.12
C HIS A 289 13.65 -5.87 -26.69
N ASN A 290 13.17 -6.65 -27.66
CA ASN A 290 11.86 -6.47 -28.30
C ASN A 290 10.71 -6.65 -27.30
N PHE A 291 10.83 -7.63 -26.39
CA PHE A 291 9.90 -7.79 -25.27
C PHE A 291 9.89 -6.54 -24.37
N MET A 292 11.07 -6.02 -24.00
CA MET A 292 11.18 -4.88 -23.10
C MET A 292 10.66 -3.56 -23.70
N LEU A 293 10.74 -3.38 -25.01
CA LEU A 293 10.13 -2.25 -25.71
C LEU A 293 8.60 -2.29 -25.54
N THR A 294 7.99 -3.44 -25.82
CA THR A 294 6.53 -3.60 -25.64
C THR A 294 6.13 -3.49 -24.18
N TYR A 295 6.86 -4.12 -23.29
CA TYR A 295 6.63 -4.05 -21.84
C TYR A 295 6.63 -2.61 -21.32
N GLY A 296 7.63 -1.80 -21.71
CA GLY A 296 7.74 -0.40 -21.27
C GLY A 296 6.57 0.45 -21.73
N GLU A 297 6.11 0.28 -22.97
CA GLU A 297 4.92 0.96 -23.50
C GLU A 297 3.67 0.61 -22.68
N PHE A 298 3.45 -0.68 -22.42
CA PHE A 298 2.23 -1.14 -21.74
C PHE A 298 2.21 -0.92 -20.23
N VAL A 299 3.37 -0.82 -19.59
CA VAL A 299 3.45 -0.38 -18.18
C VAL A 299 2.88 1.04 -18.03
N MET A 300 3.16 1.92 -18.99
CA MET A 300 2.60 3.29 -18.99
C MET A 300 1.10 3.31 -19.29
N LEU A 301 0.62 2.41 -20.14
CA LEU A 301 -0.79 2.31 -20.52
C LEU A 301 -1.66 1.59 -19.47
N ALA A 302 -1.09 0.75 -18.63
CA ALA A 302 -1.84 -0.12 -17.70
C ALA A 302 -2.78 0.65 -16.77
N THR A 303 -2.43 1.88 -16.39
CA THR A 303 -3.25 2.75 -15.53
C THR A 303 -4.21 3.66 -16.30
N GLN A 304 -4.00 3.84 -17.60
CA GLN A 304 -4.76 4.78 -18.45
C GLN A 304 -5.74 4.06 -19.39
N TRP A 305 -5.62 2.74 -19.51
CA TRP A 305 -6.47 1.94 -20.38
C TRP A 305 -7.92 1.92 -19.89
N PRO A 306 -8.93 2.01 -20.79
CA PRO A 306 -10.34 1.81 -20.41
C PRO A 306 -10.56 0.47 -19.68
N ASP A 307 -11.64 0.37 -18.91
CA ASP A 307 -11.93 -0.76 -17.99
C ASP A 307 -12.21 -2.11 -18.67
N ASP A 308 -11.58 -2.39 -19.81
CA ASP A 308 -11.66 -3.67 -20.51
C ASP A 308 -10.30 -4.39 -20.50
N ASP A 309 -10.18 -5.37 -19.61
CA ASP A 309 -8.97 -6.16 -19.44
C ASP A 309 -8.68 -7.08 -20.64
N VAL A 310 -9.71 -7.54 -21.34
CA VAL A 310 -9.54 -8.42 -22.51
C VAL A 310 -8.89 -7.65 -23.65
N SER A 311 -9.42 -6.48 -23.99
CA SER A 311 -8.84 -5.63 -25.05
C SER A 311 -7.41 -5.18 -24.71
N PHE A 312 -7.10 -4.95 -23.43
CA PHE A 312 -5.75 -4.64 -22.98
C PHE A 312 -4.77 -5.79 -23.29
N VAL A 313 -5.14 -7.03 -22.93
CA VAL A 313 -4.31 -8.22 -23.19
C VAL A 313 -4.17 -8.48 -24.68
N GLU A 314 -5.25 -8.42 -25.46
CA GLU A 314 -5.23 -8.65 -26.90
C GLU A 314 -4.32 -7.65 -27.60
N TYR A 315 -4.40 -6.37 -27.23
CA TYR A 315 -3.54 -5.34 -27.83
C TYR A 315 -2.07 -5.52 -27.41
N PHE A 316 -1.81 -5.87 -26.14
CA PHE A 316 -0.47 -6.18 -25.67
C PHE A 316 0.15 -7.33 -26.46
N VAL A 317 -0.57 -8.44 -26.61
CA VAL A 317 -0.06 -9.63 -27.31
C VAL A 317 0.11 -9.38 -28.81
N ALA A 318 -0.82 -8.66 -29.44
CA ALA A 318 -0.69 -8.28 -30.85
C ALA A 318 0.55 -7.40 -31.10
N LYS A 319 0.80 -6.42 -30.24
CA LYS A 319 1.98 -5.55 -30.34
C LYS A 319 3.27 -6.33 -30.08
N LEU A 320 3.25 -7.21 -29.08
CA LEU A 320 4.38 -8.06 -28.73
C LEU A 320 4.74 -8.99 -29.88
N LYS A 321 3.75 -9.65 -30.48
CA LYS A 321 3.91 -10.49 -31.66
C LYS A 321 4.59 -9.73 -32.80
N LYS A 322 4.05 -8.54 -33.14
CA LYS A 322 4.61 -7.68 -34.18
C LYS A 322 6.08 -7.34 -33.92
N ASN A 323 6.42 -6.91 -32.70
CA ASN A 323 7.78 -6.53 -32.34
C ASN A 323 8.76 -7.72 -32.30
N MET A 324 8.26 -8.93 -32.02
CA MET A 324 9.10 -10.15 -32.06
C MET A 324 9.28 -10.70 -33.48
N GLU A 325 8.33 -10.49 -34.39
CA GLU A 325 8.44 -10.89 -35.81
C GLU A 325 9.26 -9.91 -36.64
N GLU A 326 9.18 -8.61 -36.32
CA GLU A 326 10.04 -7.58 -36.91
C GLU A 326 11.46 -7.70 -36.30
N LYS A 327 12.28 -8.65 -36.81
CA LYS A 327 13.67 -8.75 -36.39
C LYS A 327 14.41 -7.46 -36.79
N ILE A 328 14.57 -6.57 -35.81
CA ILE A 328 15.45 -5.39 -35.95
C ILE A 328 16.89 -5.77 -35.68
#